data_d1cd89c671a06d897bca1d44b6728e1d
#
_entry.id   d1cd89c671a06d897bca1d44b6728e1d
#
_cell.length_a   1.000
_cell.length_b   1.000
_cell.length_c   1.000
_cell.angle_alpha   90.00
_cell.angle_beta   90.00
_cell.angle_gamma   90.00
#
_symmetry.space_group_name_H-M   'P 1'
#
loop_
_entity.id
_entity.type
_entity.pdbx_description
1 polymer ?
#
loop_
_entity_poly.entity_id
_entity_poly.type
_entity_poly.pdbx_seq_one_letter_code
_entity_poly.pdbx_strand_id
1 'polypeptide(L)'
;LAEALVEKGGYSYDEVVGLVDEVRNRVKMHTVGEIESKNGQLDQAGLREVIRHERRVETAFEGLRLFDLYRWKELKNAVDRINKEAADNQLQYEYRNYRGEMEYVWPIPLHETDANPNLEQNELWK
;
A
#
# COMPACT_ATOMS: atom_id res chain seq x y z
N LEU A 1 -0.31 14.40 0.54
CA LEU A 1 -1.15 15.24 1.42
C LEU A 1 -2.52 14.58 1.66
N ALA A 2 -3.30 14.22 0.63
CA ALA A 2 -4.63 13.61 0.77
C ALA A 2 -4.67 12.43 1.75
N GLU A 3 -3.73 11.48 1.65
CA GLU A 3 -3.62 10.35 2.57
C GLU A 3 -3.45 10.80 4.03
N ALA A 4 -2.57 11.75 4.28
CA ALA A 4 -2.32 12.26 5.63
C ALA A 4 -3.57 12.92 6.25
N LEU A 5 -4.35 13.63 5.43
CA LEU A 5 -5.62 14.22 5.87
C LEU A 5 -6.64 13.16 6.26
N VAL A 6 -6.81 12.15 5.42
CA VAL A 6 -7.77 11.05 5.66
C VAL A 6 -7.39 10.25 6.91
N GLU A 7 -6.10 9.92 7.09
CA GLU A 7 -5.65 9.14 8.25
C GLU A 7 -5.69 9.95 9.56
N LYS A 8 -5.42 11.24 9.51
CA LYS A 8 -5.55 12.13 10.66
C LYS A 8 -7.00 12.26 11.14
N GLY A 9 -7.97 12.20 10.23
CA GLY A 9 -9.37 12.50 10.50
C GLY A 9 -9.67 14.00 10.60
N GLY A 10 -10.98 14.34 10.69
CA GLY A 10 -11.44 15.72 10.77
C GLY A 10 -11.14 16.57 9.53
N TYR A 11 -11.00 15.93 8.38
CA TYR A 11 -10.72 16.57 7.09
C TYR A 11 -11.98 17.15 6.42
N SER A 12 -11.77 18.12 5.54
CA SER A 12 -12.81 18.50 4.57
C SER A 12 -12.86 17.47 3.46
N TYR A 13 -14.04 16.93 3.19
CA TYR A 13 -14.26 15.98 2.11
C TYR A 13 -13.82 16.55 0.76
N ASP A 14 -14.30 17.76 0.45
CA ASP A 14 -14.01 18.45 -0.82
C ASP A 14 -12.52 18.75 -0.99
N GLU A 15 -11.81 19.05 0.11
CA GLU A 15 -10.36 19.23 0.07
C GLU A 15 -9.64 17.95 -0.34
N VAL A 16 -10.00 16.83 0.26
CA VAL A 16 -9.37 15.52 -0.06
C VAL A 16 -9.69 15.11 -1.49
N VAL A 17 -10.96 15.21 -1.91
CA VAL A 17 -11.39 14.92 -3.28
C VAL A 17 -10.67 15.81 -4.28
N GLY A 18 -10.58 17.12 -4.01
CA GLY A 18 -9.88 18.08 -4.87
C GLY A 18 -8.41 17.71 -5.10
N LEU A 19 -7.70 17.26 -4.06
CA LEU A 19 -6.31 16.80 -4.17
C LEU A 19 -6.16 15.55 -5.03
N VAL A 20 -7.11 14.62 -4.95
CA VAL A 20 -7.11 13.41 -5.80
C VAL A 20 -7.45 13.76 -7.24
N ASP A 21 -8.46 14.59 -7.43
CA ASP A 21 -8.93 15.00 -8.77
C ASP A 21 -7.91 15.86 -9.51
N GLU A 22 -7.07 16.62 -8.82
CA GLU A 22 -5.94 17.34 -9.43
C GLU A 22 -5.01 16.35 -10.18
N VAL A 23 -4.69 15.22 -9.57
CA VAL A 23 -3.86 14.16 -10.19
C VAL A 23 -4.60 13.52 -11.36
N ARG A 24 -5.86 13.15 -11.16
CA ARG A 24 -6.69 12.45 -12.16
C ARG A 24 -6.97 13.31 -13.39
N ASN A 25 -7.26 14.59 -13.19
CA ASN A 25 -7.53 15.52 -14.27
C ASN A 25 -6.32 15.77 -15.17
N ARG A 26 -5.10 15.68 -14.64
CA ARG A 26 -3.86 15.80 -15.42
C ARG A 26 -3.82 14.80 -16.58
N VAL A 27 -4.34 13.60 -16.36
CA VAL A 27 -4.36 12.49 -17.33
C VAL A 27 -5.76 12.21 -17.89
N LYS A 28 -6.73 13.09 -17.63
CA LYS A 28 -8.13 12.98 -18.09
C LYS A 28 -8.84 11.70 -17.61
N MET A 29 -8.53 11.26 -16.40
CA MET A 29 -9.25 10.16 -15.76
C MET A 29 -10.56 10.67 -15.14
N HIS A 30 -11.49 9.75 -14.91
CA HIS A 30 -12.73 10.05 -14.19
C HIS A 30 -12.45 10.64 -12.81
N THR A 31 -13.14 11.70 -12.46
CA THR A 31 -13.06 12.33 -11.13
C THR A 31 -13.64 11.40 -10.04
N VAL A 32 -13.33 11.70 -8.78
CA VAL A 32 -13.93 10.98 -7.65
C VAL A 32 -15.46 11.13 -7.68
N GLY A 33 -15.98 12.31 -7.98
CA GLY A 33 -17.42 12.54 -8.11
C GLY A 33 -18.10 11.68 -9.20
N GLU A 34 -17.41 11.38 -10.31
CA GLU A 34 -17.92 10.47 -11.33
C GLU A 34 -17.90 9.00 -10.87
N ILE A 35 -16.97 8.62 -10.00
CA ILE A 35 -16.96 7.30 -9.35
C ILE A 35 -18.12 7.20 -8.38
N GLU A 36 -18.35 8.23 -7.57
CA GLU A 36 -19.42 8.31 -6.58
C GLU A 36 -20.81 8.30 -7.20
N SER A 37 -20.97 8.89 -8.38
CA SER A 37 -22.27 8.88 -9.09
C SER A 37 -22.80 7.47 -9.32
N LYS A 38 -21.92 6.47 -9.31
CA LYS A 38 -22.26 5.05 -9.46
C LYS A 38 -22.43 4.32 -8.12
N ASN A 39 -21.75 4.74 -7.07
CA ASN A 39 -21.58 3.98 -5.84
C ASN A 39 -22.02 4.74 -4.57
N GLY A 40 -22.44 6.01 -4.70
CA GLY A 40 -22.68 6.92 -3.58
C GLY A 40 -21.39 7.56 -3.05
N GLN A 41 -21.55 8.51 -2.12
CA GLN A 41 -20.43 9.21 -1.51
C GLN A 41 -19.50 8.25 -0.75
N LEU A 42 -18.21 8.39 -0.95
CA LEU A 42 -17.21 7.54 -0.31
C LEU A 42 -17.05 7.91 1.16
N ASP A 43 -17.01 6.91 2.00
CA ASP A 43 -16.60 7.05 3.39
C ASP A 43 -15.06 7.14 3.51
N GLN A 44 -14.55 7.22 4.74
CA GLN A 44 -13.11 7.27 4.99
C GLN A 44 -12.36 6.07 4.40
N ALA A 45 -12.98 4.88 4.46
CA ALA A 45 -12.36 3.66 3.92
C ALA A 45 -12.33 3.71 2.39
N GLY A 46 -13.41 4.15 1.76
CA GLY A 46 -13.47 4.34 0.31
C GLY A 46 -12.48 5.37 -0.20
N LEU A 47 -12.37 6.53 0.47
CA LEU A 47 -11.36 7.54 0.14
C LEU A 47 -9.93 6.99 0.28
N ARG A 48 -9.66 6.22 1.35
CA ARG A 48 -8.36 5.56 1.55
C ARG A 48 -8.02 4.64 0.38
N GLU A 49 -8.95 3.82 -0.07
CA GLU A 49 -8.74 2.91 -1.20
C GLU A 49 -8.47 3.68 -2.51
N VAL A 50 -9.23 4.73 -2.80
CA VAL A 50 -9.00 5.57 -3.99
C VAL A 50 -7.59 6.19 -3.93
N ILE A 51 -7.21 6.80 -2.82
CA ILE A 51 -5.89 7.45 -2.65
C ILE A 51 -4.76 6.42 -2.80
N ARG A 52 -4.88 5.25 -2.19
CA ARG A 52 -3.89 4.18 -2.30
C ARG A 52 -3.80 3.63 -3.71
N HIS A 53 -4.91 3.57 -4.42
CA HIS A 53 -4.95 3.19 -5.83
C HIS A 53 -4.23 4.22 -6.70
N GLU A 54 -4.55 5.51 -6.57
CA GLU A 54 -3.87 6.58 -7.31
C GLU A 54 -2.37 6.57 -7.05
N ARG A 55 -1.96 6.47 -5.79
CA ARG A 55 -0.55 6.36 -5.46
C ARG A 55 0.12 5.16 -6.13
N ARG A 56 -0.54 3.99 -6.15
CA ARG A 56 -0.01 2.80 -6.81
C ARG A 56 0.20 3.01 -8.31
N VAL A 57 -0.73 3.69 -8.97
CA VAL A 57 -0.65 3.96 -10.41
C VAL A 57 0.42 5.00 -10.71
N GLU A 58 0.42 6.12 -9.99
CA GLU A 58 1.36 7.22 -10.20
C GLU A 58 2.82 6.83 -9.91
N THR A 59 3.05 5.97 -8.92
CA THR A 59 4.41 5.51 -8.57
C THR A 59 4.76 4.13 -9.15
N ALA A 60 4.05 3.72 -10.21
CA ALA A 60 4.34 2.46 -10.87
C ALA A 60 5.77 2.45 -11.43
N PHE A 61 6.49 1.35 -11.21
CA PHE A 61 7.90 1.15 -11.58
C PHE A 61 8.94 2.03 -10.88
N GLU A 62 8.54 2.85 -9.89
CA GLU A 62 9.47 3.66 -9.10
C GLU A 62 10.06 2.92 -7.87
N GLY A 63 9.69 1.65 -7.67
CA GLY A 63 10.19 0.83 -6.55
C GLY A 63 9.58 1.16 -5.18
N LEU A 64 8.58 2.04 -5.12
CA LEU A 64 7.99 2.53 -3.87
C LEU A 64 6.93 1.59 -3.28
N ARG A 65 6.37 0.67 -4.09
CA ARG A 65 5.24 -0.18 -3.70
C ARG A 65 5.47 -1.00 -2.43
N LEU A 66 6.66 -1.57 -2.27
CA LEU A 66 6.99 -2.38 -1.10
C LEU A 66 6.94 -1.56 0.20
N PHE A 67 7.50 -0.35 0.17
CA PHE A 67 7.48 0.55 1.32
C PHE A 67 6.06 0.99 1.67
N ASP A 68 5.20 1.23 0.69
CA ASP A 68 3.79 1.54 0.90
C ASP A 68 3.05 0.35 1.55
N LEU A 69 3.26 -0.87 1.07
CA LEU A 69 2.67 -2.07 1.66
C LEU A 69 3.14 -2.30 3.10
N TYR A 70 4.40 -1.98 3.40
CA TYR A 70 4.96 -2.08 4.75
C TYR A 70 4.31 -1.08 5.69
N ARG A 71 4.27 0.20 5.34
CA ARG A 71 3.69 1.24 6.20
C ARG A 71 2.18 1.11 6.38
N TRP A 72 1.46 0.54 5.40
CA TRP A 72 0.02 0.26 5.49
C TRP A 72 -0.30 -1.07 6.17
N LYS A 73 0.70 -1.91 6.45
CA LYS A 73 0.50 -3.29 6.94
C LYS A 73 -0.33 -4.16 6.00
N GLU A 74 -0.21 -3.93 4.70
CA GLU A 74 -1.01 -4.55 3.63
C GLU A 74 -0.25 -5.63 2.84
N LEU A 75 0.94 -6.02 3.29
CA LEU A 75 1.78 -6.97 2.55
C LEU A 75 1.07 -8.33 2.37
N LYS A 76 0.46 -8.85 3.44
CA LYS A 76 -0.29 -10.10 3.38
C LYS A 76 -1.41 -10.05 2.35
N ASN A 77 -2.27 -9.02 2.43
CA ASN A 77 -3.40 -8.84 1.53
C ASN A 77 -2.95 -8.69 0.06
N ALA A 78 -1.81 -8.03 -0.17
CA ALA A 78 -1.25 -7.88 -1.51
C ALA A 78 -0.73 -9.22 -2.06
N VAL A 79 -0.07 -10.03 -1.24
CA VAL A 79 0.42 -11.37 -1.61
C VAL A 79 -0.76 -12.30 -1.91
N ASP A 80 -1.76 -12.36 -1.04
CA ASP A 80 -2.95 -13.20 -1.22
C ASP A 80 -3.69 -12.84 -2.51
N ARG A 81 -3.85 -11.54 -2.81
CA ARG A 81 -4.49 -11.07 -4.03
C ARG A 81 -3.71 -11.50 -5.28
N ILE A 82 -2.39 -11.33 -5.31
CA ILE A 82 -1.56 -11.71 -6.45
C ILE A 82 -1.63 -13.22 -6.69
N ASN A 83 -1.53 -14.03 -5.64
CA ASN A 83 -1.63 -15.48 -5.74
C ASN A 83 -3.01 -15.91 -6.27
N LYS A 84 -4.08 -15.26 -5.79
CA LYS A 84 -5.44 -15.52 -6.27
C LYS A 84 -5.61 -15.13 -7.74
N GLU A 85 -5.20 -13.92 -8.13
CA GLU A 85 -5.28 -13.45 -9.51
C GLU A 85 -4.49 -14.37 -10.47
N ALA A 86 -3.32 -14.84 -10.04
CA ALA A 86 -2.52 -15.79 -10.84
C ALA A 86 -3.23 -17.14 -11.01
N ALA A 87 -3.82 -17.67 -9.95
CA ALA A 87 -4.59 -18.91 -10.00
C ALA A 87 -5.84 -18.78 -10.87
N ASP A 88 -6.63 -17.72 -10.68
CA ASP A 88 -7.87 -17.46 -11.42
C ASP A 88 -7.63 -17.30 -12.93
N ASN A 89 -6.49 -16.72 -13.32
CA ASN A 89 -6.11 -16.50 -14.73
C ASN A 89 -5.16 -17.58 -15.27
N GLN A 90 -4.88 -18.63 -14.54
CA GLN A 90 -3.98 -19.73 -14.91
C GLN A 90 -2.58 -19.23 -15.36
N LEU A 91 -2.10 -18.16 -14.73
CA LEU A 91 -0.79 -17.61 -15.04
C LEU A 91 0.31 -18.49 -14.45
N GLN A 92 1.33 -18.80 -15.24
CA GLN A 92 2.56 -19.41 -14.74
C GLN A 92 3.36 -18.37 -13.98
N TYR A 93 3.34 -18.48 -12.67
CA TYR A 93 3.91 -17.50 -11.79
C TYR A 93 4.38 -18.16 -10.49
N GLU A 94 5.49 -17.68 -9.94
CA GLU A 94 6.02 -18.18 -8.67
C GLU A 94 5.10 -17.79 -7.51
N TYR A 95 4.57 -18.80 -6.81
CA TYR A 95 3.72 -18.57 -5.64
C TYR A 95 4.49 -17.81 -4.55
N ARG A 96 3.93 -16.72 -4.07
CA ARG A 96 4.53 -15.90 -3.01
C ARG A 96 3.97 -16.27 -1.66
N ASN A 97 4.87 -16.42 -0.68
CA ASN A 97 4.50 -16.69 0.70
C ASN A 97 4.68 -15.42 1.56
N TYR A 98 3.69 -15.16 2.39
CA TYR A 98 3.80 -14.21 3.48
C TYR A 98 4.20 -14.96 4.76
N ARG A 99 5.33 -14.63 5.35
CA ARG A 99 5.92 -15.32 6.52
C ARG A 99 5.51 -14.70 7.87
N GLY A 100 4.59 -13.77 7.87
CA GLY A 100 4.11 -13.13 9.11
C GLY A 100 4.76 -11.76 9.38
N GLU A 101 4.67 -11.31 10.63
CA GLU A 101 5.14 -9.96 11.03
C GLU A 101 6.65 -9.74 10.81
N MET A 102 7.43 -10.81 10.75
CA MET A 102 8.87 -10.73 10.44
C MET A 102 9.15 -10.07 9.07
N GLU A 103 8.20 -10.13 8.13
CA GLU A 103 8.35 -9.51 6.80
C GLU A 103 8.40 -7.96 6.87
N TYR A 104 7.88 -7.36 7.93
CA TYR A 104 7.90 -5.91 8.12
C TYR A 104 9.17 -5.39 8.79
N VAL A 105 10.03 -6.29 9.26
CA VAL A 105 11.25 -5.95 9.99
C VAL A 105 12.41 -6.71 9.38
N TRP A 106 13.46 -6.01 9.00
CA TRP A 106 14.62 -6.65 8.40
C TRP A 106 15.53 -7.24 9.50
N PRO A 107 16.12 -8.42 9.25
CA PRO A 107 17.12 -8.96 10.15
C PRO A 107 18.39 -8.12 10.11
N ILE A 108 19.08 -8.07 11.24
CA ILE A 108 20.44 -7.56 11.28
C ILE A 108 21.32 -8.59 10.56
N PRO A 109 22.17 -8.15 9.62
CA PRO A 109 23.05 -9.08 8.91
C PRO A 109 23.91 -9.90 9.89
N LEU A 110 24.06 -11.20 9.64
CA LEU A 110 24.75 -12.12 10.53
C LEU A 110 26.19 -11.67 10.86
N HIS A 111 26.91 -11.12 9.85
CA HIS A 111 28.27 -10.65 10.05
C HIS A 111 28.38 -9.47 11.06
N GLU A 112 27.33 -8.69 11.23
CA GLU A 112 27.30 -7.60 12.21
C GLU A 112 27.08 -8.15 13.63
N THR A 113 26.19 -9.15 13.76
CA THR A 113 25.96 -9.78 15.09
C THR A 113 27.18 -10.63 15.51
N ASP A 114 27.88 -11.26 14.59
CA ASP A 114 29.11 -12.01 14.86
C ASP A 114 30.28 -11.11 15.25
N ALA A 115 30.36 -9.92 14.65
CA ALA A 115 31.41 -8.95 14.94
C ALA A 115 31.21 -8.19 16.26
N ASN A 116 29.97 -8.06 16.72
CA ASN A 116 29.63 -7.28 17.91
C ASN A 116 28.77 -8.11 18.89
N PRO A 117 29.36 -8.69 19.95
CA PRO A 117 28.63 -9.50 20.94
C PRO A 117 27.52 -8.76 21.70
N ASN A 118 27.51 -7.42 21.66
CA ASN A 118 26.47 -6.62 22.29
C ASN A 118 25.29 -6.31 21.36
N LEU A 119 25.36 -6.74 20.09
CA LEU A 119 24.32 -6.54 19.11
C LEU A 119 23.44 -7.78 19.04
N GLU A 120 22.24 -7.67 19.58
CA GLU A 120 21.27 -8.75 19.54
C GLU A 120 20.43 -8.69 18.28
N GLN A 121 20.13 -9.87 17.70
CA GLN A 121 19.23 -10.00 16.58
C GLN A 121 17.81 -9.53 16.95
N ASN A 122 17.09 -9.00 15.98
CA ASN A 122 15.68 -8.66 16.11
C ASN A 122 14.85 -9.87 16.57
N GLU A 123 13.96 -9.67 17.57
CA GLU A 123 13.17 -10.72 18.18
C GLU A 123 12.42 -11.61 17.17
N LEU A 124 11.93 -11.01 16.10
CA LEU A 124 11.19 -11.75 15.06
C LEU A 124 12.11 -12.63 14.16
N TRP A 125 13.44 -12.50 14.34
CA TRP A 125 14.45 -13.22 13.56
C TRP A 125 15.40 -14.06 14.43
N LYS A 126 15.11 -14.19 15.73
CA LYS A 126 15.84 -15.06 16.67
C LYS A 126 15.52 -16.54 16.53
#